data_a5088cd2e34b27054ffdacd4eb3890a9
#
_entry.id   a5088cd2e34b27054ffdacd4eb3890a9
#
_cell.length_a   1.000
_cell.length_b   1.000
_cell.length_c   1.000
_cell.angle_alpha   90.00
_cell.angle_beta   90.00
_cell.angle_gamma   90.00
#
_symmetry.space_group_name_H-M   'P 1'
#
loop_
_entity.id
_entity.type
_entity.pdbx_description
1 polymer ?
#
loop_
_entity_poly.entity_id
_entity_poly.type
_entity_poly.pdbx_seq_one_letter_code
_entity_poly.pdbx_strand_id
1 'polypeptide(L)'
;MKMSSTRRFERLMEAYGNGGIDRRKFLGLTAATAASMGVMTSWGRGALAAAKEVRFDGWGGVVQEAIDKYAFKPYSAKSGNKVVQGSFDDEDVLITKIKSSNPGDYQIVHSSGIEYYKKYVDLGWTSEINEANIPNMANVLPAMIEPFRKLTPKISTAPYDYGTTGIAYNTKYISEAEAKEKGANLLIDKKYAGKIGAYGSMITRVWYGALQTNQDPNNIQDIEAVWAKAREARDMTKKYWGSGAELMDLLAKEEIVVTDAWSGRIAALQQQGAPIGYLDPKNSYAWLEDMLVLKGSPMAECEELINFMLDPATAIAVAEGQNYPPSLDPKKVKLTDKIAKLPAYDATGEFKSLTFGDPNYWASHNDEWTKQWDRISKGA
;
A
#
# COMPACT_ATOMS: atom_id res chain seq x y z
N MET A 1 62.72 -8.64 -10.47
CA MET A 1 61.57 -8.17 -11.30
C MET A 1 60.30 -8.21 -10.40
N LYS A 2 59.78 -7.04 -9.97
CA LYS A 2 58.61 -6.98 -9.12
C LYS A 2 57.35 -7.32 -9.95
N MET A 3 56.61 -8.33 -9.56
CA MET A 3 55.38 -8.78 -10.19
C MET A 3 54.31 -7.68 -10.12
N SER A 4 53.61 -7.41 -11.23
CA SER A 4 52.52 -6.41 -11.22
C SER A 4 51.38 -6.81 -10.28
N SER A 5 50.70 -5.81 -9.71
CA SER A 5 49.56 -6.03 -8.79
C SER A 5 48.44 -6.84 -9.44
N THR A 6 48.22 -6.69 -10.74
CA THR A 6 47.22 -7.48 -11.49
C THR A 6 47.59 -8.98 -11.48
N ARG A 7 48.83 -9.35 -11.71
CA ARG A 7 49.27 -10.76 -11.66
C ARG A 7 49.25 -11.32 -10.24
N ARG A 8 49.38 -10.48 -9.21
CA ARG A 8 49.18 -10.90 -7.79
C ARG A 8 47.75 -11.21 -7.50
N PHE A 9 46.84 -10.38 -8.00
CA PHE A 9 45.39 -10.58 -7.81
C PHE A 9 44.94 -11.87 -8.55
N GLU A 10 45.36 -12.09 -9.79
CA GLU A 10 45.04 -13.31 -10.55
C GLU A 10 45.48 -14.59 -9.81
N ARG A 11 46.70 -14.61 -9.27
CA ARG A 11 47.19 -15.74 -8.46
C ARG A 11 46.42 -15.95 -7.16
N LEU A 12 45.92 -14.88 -6.54
CA LEU A 12 45.07 -14.98 -5.34
C LEU A 12 43.72 -15.59 -5.67
N MET A 13 43.13 -15.21 -6.81
CA MET A 13 41.87 -15.79 -7.30
C MET A 13 42.03 -17.28 -7.63
N GLU A 14 43.16 -17.64 -8.29
CA GLU A 14 43.48 -19.01 -8.64
C GLU A 14 43.72 -19.88 -7.39
N ALA A 15 44.45 -19.37 -6.39
CA ALA A 15 44.70 -20.06 -5.12
C ALA A 15 43.41 -20.24 -4.31
N TYR A 16 42.47 -19.28 -4.35
CA TYR A 16 41.18 -19.41 -3.69
C TYR A 16 40.26 -20.40 -4.43
N GLY A 17 40.19 -20.33 -5.76
CA GLY A 17 39.42 -21.27 -6.57
C GLY A 17 39.85 -22.72 -6.47
N ASN A 18 41.16 -22.95 -6.27
CA ASN A 18 41.74 -24.30 -6.06
C ASN A 18 41.79 -24.76 -4.61
N GLY A 19 41.14 -24.04 -3.68
CA GLY A 19 41.09 -24.41 -2.25
C GLY A 19 42.40 -24.23 -1.49
N GLY A 20 43.42 -23.59 -2.07
CA GLY A 20 44.72 -23.35 -1.48
C GLY A 20 44.75 -22.28 -0.36
N ILE A 21 43.74 -21.45 -0.30
CA ILE A 21 43.54 -20.46 0.79
C ILE A 21 42.09 -20.40 1.20
N ASP A 22 41.83 -20.19 2.52
CA ASP A 22 40.49 -20.02 3.03
C ASP A 22 39.93 -18.59 2.76
N ARG A 23 38.61 -18.44 2.90
CA ARG A 23 37.89 -17.18 2.65
C ARG A 23 38.44 -16.01 3.47
N ARG A 24 38.86 -16.25 4.70
CA ARG A 24 39.38 -15.21 5.60
C ARG A 24 40.75 -14.71 5.16
N LYS A 25 41.64 -15.63 4.75
CA LYS A 25 42.96 -15.30 4.16
C LYS A 25 42.83 -14.64 2.80
N PHE A 26 41.89 -15.09 1.97
CA PHE A 26 41.61 -14.45 0.68
C PHE A 26 41.20 -13.00 0.86
N LEU A 27 40.22 -12.70 1.72
CA LEU A 27 39.74 -11.33 1.98
C LEU A 27 40.83 -10.44 2.59
N GLY A 28 41.66 -10.98 3.51
CA GLY A 28 42.79 -10.22 4.08
C GLY A 28 43.87 -9.86 3.04
N LEU A 29 44.19 -10.78 2.13
CA LEU A 29 45.23 -10.59 1.12
C LEU A 29 44.74 -9.69 -0.06
N THR A 30 43.45 -9.73 -0.41
CA THR A 30 42.87 -8.82 -1.40
C THR A 30 42.81 -7.38 -0.88
N ALA A 31 42.47 -7.17 0.39
CA ALA A 31 42.50 -5.85 1.03
C ALA A 31 43.95 -5.26 1.06
N ALA A 32 44.96 -6.08 1.36
CA ALA A 32 46.36 -5.68 1.36
C ALA A 32 46.88 -5.37 -0.09
N THR A 33 46.37 -6.06 -1.10
CA THR A 33 46.74 -5.84 -2.50
C THR A 33 46.11 -4.55 -3.04
N ALA A 34 44.86 -4.25 -2.67
CA ALA A 34 44.19 -2.99 -3.03
C ALA A 34 44.90 -1.77 -2.41
N ALA A 35 45.35 -1.89 -1.14
CA ALA A 35 46.12 -0.84 -0.46
C ALA A 35 47.49 -0.56 -1.14
N SER A 36 48.09 -1.54 -1.83
CA SER A 36 49.38 -1.39 -2.50
C SER A 36 49.29 -0.84 -3.95
N MET A 37 48.09 -0.68 -4.49
CA MET A 37 47.87 -0.16 -5.86
C MET A 37 47.89 1.36 -5.96
N GLY A 38 48.19 2.11 -4.85
CA GLY A 38 48.57 3.53 -4.92
C GLY A 38 47.71 4.43 -5.82
N VAL A 39 46.42 4.18 -5.96
CA VAL A 39 45.49 5.11 -6.61
C VAL A 39 44.98 6.08 -5.57
N MET A 40 45.87 6.84 -4.97
CA MET A 40 45.54 8.13 -4.35
C MET A 40 45.65 9.19 -5.43
N THR A 41 44.74 9.22 -6.38
CA THR A 41 44.42 10.46 -7.06
C THR A 41 43.60 11.28 -6.07
N SER A 42 44.09 12.48 -5.81
CA SER A 42 43.47 13.53 -5.00
C SER A 42 42.18 14.04 -5.65
N TRP A 43 41.16 13.23 -5.61
CA TRP A 43 39.79 13.67 -5.87
C TRP A 43 39.08 13.65 -4.48
N GLY A 44 38.49 14.81 -4.18
CA GLY A 44 38.01 15.19 -2.86
C GLY A 44 37.45 14.03 -2.04
N ARG A 45 37.83 13.99 -0.77
CA ARG A 45 37.23 13.17 0.28
C ARG A 45 35.77 13.58 0.49
N GLY A 46 34.89 13.20 -0.45
CA GLY A 46 33.56 12.80 -0.10
C GLY A 46 33.73 11.39 0.46
N ALA A 47 33.61 11.20 1.76
CA ALA A 47 33.44 9.89 2.31
C ALA A 47 32.26 9.27 1.52
N LEU A 48 32.51 8.17 0.78
CA LEU A 48 31.42 7.31 0.33
C LEU A 48 30.81 6.81 1.63
N ALA A 49 29.78 7.51 2.13
CA ALA A 49 28.95 7.02 3.20
C ALA A 49 28.47 5.63 2.74
N ALA A 50 28.65 4.62 3.58
CA ALA A 50 28.13 3.31 3.28
C ALA A 50 26.66 3.46 2.90
N ALA A 51 26.24 2.88 1.77
CA ALA A 51 24.85 2.92 1.33
C ALA A 51 23.97 2.48 2.50
N LYS A 52 23.07 3.35 2.90
CA LYS A 52 22.14 3.07 3.98
C LYS A 52 20.94 2.32 3.41
N GLU A 53 20.27 1.54 4.23
CA GLU A 53 19.10 0.79 3.84
C GLU A 53 17.86 1.37 4.52
N VAL A 54 16.77 1.52 3.76
CA VAL A 54 15.43 1.86 4.26
C VAL A 54 14.51 0.73 3.88
N ARG A 55 13.81 0.16 4.87
CA ARG A 55 12.81 -0.88 4.63
C ARG A 55 11.43 -0.25 4.44
N PHE A 56 10.76 -0.67 3.36
CA PHE A 56 9.39 -0.29 3.03
C PHE A 56 8.55 -1.54 2.81
N ASP A 57 7.51 -1.72 3.60
CA ASP A 57 6.55 -2.81 3.48
C ASP A 57 5.23 -2.27 2.91
N GLY A 58 4.74 -2.85 1.81
CA GLY A 58 3.55 -2.39 1.09
C GLY A 58 2.65 -3.52 0.58
N TRP A 59 1.64 -3.15 -0.20
CA TRP A 59 0.54 -4.04 -0.64
C TRP A 59 0.90 -5.03 -1.75
N GLY A 60 2.14 -5.07 -2.19
CA GLY A 60 2.57 -5.98 -3.25
C GLY A 60 1.93 -5.72 -4.62
N GLY A 61 2.16 -6.67 -5.56
CA GLY A 61 1.59 -6.64 -6.92
C GLY A 61 1.85 -5.35 -7.68
N VAL A 62 0.91 -4.95 -8.53
CA VAL A 62 1.04 -3.79 -9.42
C VAL A 62 1.30 -2.46 -8.70
N VAL A 63 0.84 -2.32 -7.45
CA VAL A 63 1.14 -1.12 -6.63
C VAL A 63 2.61 -1.07 -6.30
N GLN A 64 3.13 -2.16 -5.73
CA GLN A 64 4.54 -2.24 -5.34
C GLN A 64 5.47 -2.14 -6.57
N GLU A 65 5.09 -2.74 -7.71
CA GLU A 65 5.83 -2.64 -8.95
C GLU A 65 5.90 -1.20 -9.47
N ALA A 66 4.81 -0.44 -9.37
CA ALA A 66 4.77 0.97 -9.75
C ALA A 66 5.66 1.82 -8.82
N ILE A 67 5.56 1.60 -7.50
CA ILE A 67 6.39 2.30 -6.51
C ILE A 67 7.88 1.97 -6.73
N ASP A 68 8.23 0.70 -6.94
CA ASP A 68 9.60 0.28 -7.23
C ASP A 68 10.15 0.98 -8.47
N LYS A 69 9.37 0.95 -9.56
CA LYS A 69 9.77 1.50 -10.85
C LYS A 69 9.95 3.01 -10.84
N TYR A 70 9.01 3.73 -10.23
CA TYR A 70 8.93 5.18 -10.37
C TYR A 70 9.43 5.96 -9.15
N ALA A 71 9.57 5.30 -7.99
CA ALA A 71 10.07 5.91 -6.77
C ALA A 71 11.35 5.24 -6.26
N PHE A 72 11.36 3.95 -5.91
CA PHE A 72 12.49 3.33 -5.20
C PHE A 72 13.76 3.24 -6.04
N LYS A 73 13.67 2.76 -7.28
CA LYS A 73 14.83 2.71 -8.19
C LYS A 73 15.42 4.10 -8.49
N PRO A 74 14.60 5.12 -8.85
CA PRO A 74 15.10 6.48 -9.01
C PRO A 74 15.69 7.09 -7.72
N TYR A 75 15.05 6.87 -6.58
CA TYR A 75 15.57 7.29 -5.28
C TYR A 75 16.94 6.69 -5.00
N SER A 76 17.06 5.36 -5.13
CA SER A 76 18.31 4.66 -4.89
C SER A 76 19.44 5.12 -5.83
N ALA A 77 19.10 5.37 -7.09
CA ALA A 77 20.07 5.91 -8.07
C ALA A 77 20.55 7.33 -7.72
N LYS A 78 19.68 8.16 -7.11
CA LYS A 78 19.98 9.54 -6.76
C LYS A 78 20.70 9.67 -5.42
N SER A 79 20.22 8.97 -4.39
CA SER A 79 20.72 9.08 -3.02
C SER A 79 21.91 8.14 -2.73
N GLY A 80 22.02 7.04 -3.47
CA GLY A 80 22.93 5.94 -3.14
C GLY A 80 22.41 5.02 -2.04
N ASN A 81 21.27 5.31 -1.42
CA ASN A 81 20.63 4.49 -0.42
C ASN A 81 19.85 3.34 -1.08
N LYS A 82 19.69 2.23 -0.38
CA LYS A 82 18.94 1.07 -0.87
C LYS A 82 17.57 1.01 -0.21
N VAL A 83 16.52 0.76 -1.00
CA VAL A 83 15.21 0.43 -0.47
C VAL A 83 15.05 -1.08 -0.41
N VAL A 84 14.87 -1.61 0.80
CA VAL A 84 14.53 -3.03 1.05
C VAL A 84 13.02 -3.15 1.08
N GLN A 85 12.46 -3.99 0.22
CA GLN A 85 11.02 -4.10 0.06
C GLN A 85 10.49 -5.35 0.76
N GLY A 86 9.42 -5.18 1.52
CA GLY A 86 8.54 -6.23 1.99
C GLY A 86 7.14 -6.06 1.40
N SER A 87 6.31 -7.11 1.50
CA SER A 87 4.91 -7.02 1.09
C SER A 87 3.99 -7.77 2.05
N PHE A 88 2.74 -7.34 2.06
CA PHE A 88 1.66 -7.97 2.80
C PHE A 88 0.35 -7.85 2.00
N ASP A 89 -0.59 -8.75 2.27
CA ASP A 89 -1.94 -8.74 1.69
C ASP A 89 -3.00 -8.32 2.72
N ASP A 90 -2.63 -8.33 4.01
CA ASP A 90 -3.49 -7.99 5.14
C ASP A 90 -2.66 -7.28 6.22
N GLU A 91 -3.09 -6.08 6.63
CA GLU A 91 -2.35 -5.26 7.57
C GLU A 91 -2.46 -5.78 9.03
N ASP A 92 -3.53 -6.48 9.40
CA ASP A 92 -3.64 -7.11 10.71
C ASP A 92 -2.64 -8.27 10.86
N VAL A 93 -2.39 -9.01 9.76
CA VAL A 93 -1.34 -10.02 9.69
C VAL A 93 0.03 -9.36 9.81
N LEU A 94 0.25 -8.21 9.16
CA LEU A 94 1.49 -7.44 9.30
C LEU A 94 1.71 -6.97 10.74
N ILE A 95 0.69 -6.42 11.39
CA ILE A 95 0.72 -6.00 12.81
C ILE A 95 1.15 -7.16 13.71
N THR A 96 0.63 -8.36 13.46
CA THR A 96 1.00 -9.57 14.21
C THR A 96 2.49 -9.92 14.02
N LYS A 97 3.03 -9.76 12.82
CA LYS A 97 4.46 -9.96 12.54
C LYS A 97 5.31 -8.89 13.23
N ILE A 98 4.93 -7.62 13.16
CA ILE A 98 5.64 -6.52 13.82
C ILE A 98 5.67 -6.73 15.34
N LYS A 99 4.59 -7.21 15.95
CA LYS A 99 4.51 -7.49 17.38
C LYS A 99 5.57 -8.49 17.86
N SER A 100 6.02 -9.39 16.98
CA SER A 100 7.04 -10.41 17.28
C SER A 100 8.43 -10.04 16.76
N SER A 101 8.63 -8.83 16.21
CA SER A 101 9.90 -8.34 15.70
C SER A 101 10.58 -7.36 16.67
N ASN A 102 11.81 -6.94 16.34
CA ASN A 102 12.50 -5.89 17.08
C ASN A 102 12.20 -4.50 16.50
N PRO A 103 12.29 -3.42 17.29
CA PRO A 103 12.26 -2.07 16.78
C PRO A 103 13.31 -1.88 15.67
N GLY A 104 12.88 -1.33 14.52
CA GLY A 104 13.74 -1.13 13.35
C GLY A 104 13.73 -2.27 12.33
N ASP A 105 13.20 -3.46 12.65
CA ASP A 105 13.01 -4.54 11.67
C ASP A 105 11.97 -4.17 10.60
N TYR A 106 10.98 -3.35 10.95
CA TYR A 106 10.03 -2.68 10.05
C TYR A 106 10.19 -1.18 10.22
N GLN A 107 10.20 -0.43 9.12
CA GLN A 107 10.58 0.99 9.15
C GLN A 107 9.49 1.89 8.59
N ILE A 108 9.15 1.75 7.30
CA ILE A 108 8.03 2.43 6.67
C ILE A 108 7.00 1.38 6.30
N VAL A 109 5.75 1.59 6.71
CA VAL A 109 4.61 0.78 6.31
C VAL A 109 3.70 1.62 5.42
N HIS A 110 3.34 1.10 4.26
CA HIS A 110 2.27 1.63 3.41
C HIS A 110 0.95 1.23 4.04
N SER A 111 0.52 2.01 5.02
CA SER A 111 -0.61 1.74 5.90
C SER A 111 -1.93 2.14 5.25
N SER A 112 -3.00 1.47 5.58
CA SER A 112 -4.33 1.73 5.04
C SER A 112 -5.22 2.44 6.03
N GLY A 113 -5.22 3.74 5.91
CA GLY A 113 -6.22 4.58 6.56
C GLY A 113 -5.90 4.97 7.99
N ILE A 114 -6.75 5.89 8.44
CA ILE A 114 -6.61 6.52 9.73
C ILE A 114 -6.88 5.56 10.88
N GLU A 115 -7.66 4.50 10.64
CA GLU A 115 -7.97 3.44 11.58
C GLU A 115 -6.73 2.64 11.95
N TYR A 116 -5.93 2.28 10.96
CA TYR A 116 -4.65 1.59 11.19
C TYR A 116 -3.62 2.52 11.81
N TYR A 117 -3.52 3.77 11.36
CA TYR A 117 -2.67 4.76 12.01
C TYR A 117 -2.96 4.85 13.51
N LYS A 118 -4.25 4.99 13.88
CA LYS A 118 -4.66 5.01 15.28
C LYS A 118 -4.22 3.75 16.03
N LYS A 119 -4.37 2.58 15.41
CA LYS A 119 -3.97 1.29 16.00
C LYS A 119 -2.47 1.24 16.30
N TYR A 120 -1.62 1.69 15.36
CA TYR A 120 -0.17 1.77 15.58
C TYR A 120 0.21 2.79 16.65
N VAL A 121 -0.48 3.93 16.72
CA VAL A 121 -0.29 4.96 17.74
C VAL A 121 -0.65 4.39 19.12
N ASP A 122 -1.80 3.74 19.26
CA ASP A 122 -2.26 3.16 20.53
C ASP A 122 -1.31 2.05 21.02
N LEU A 123 -0.70 1.29 20.12
CA LEU A 123 0.34 0.31 20.44
C LEU A 123 1.68 0.96 20.81
N GLY A 124 1.83 2.27 20.60
CA GLY A 124 3.04 3.00 20.87
C GLY A 124 4.21 2.66 19.94
N TRP A 125 3.95 2.25 18.70
CA TRP A 125 4.97 1.78 17.75
C TRP A 125 5.43 2.82 16.74
N THR A 126 4.83 3.99 16.72
CA THR A 126 5.12 5.05 15.72
C THR A 126 6.28 5.95 16.13
N SER A 127 6.99 6.52 15.16
CA SER A 127 7.97 7.59 15.33
C SER A 127 7.50 8.88 14.66
N GLU A 128 7.54 9.98 15.38
CA GLU A 128 7.18 11.30 14.85
C GLU A 128 8.12 11.70 13.71
N ILE A 129 7.57 12.16 12.59
CA ILE A 129 8.34 12.70 11.47
C ILE A 129 8.63 14.19 11.68
N ASN A 130 9.78 14.65 11.21
CA ASN A 130 10.09 16.07 11.15
C ASN A 130 9.68 16.63 9.78
N GLU A 131 8.52 17.27 9.71
CA GLU A 131 7.99 17.83 8.46
C GLU A 131 8.96 18.84 7.78
N ALA A 132 9.89 19.46 8.52
CA ALA A 132 10.91 20.33 7.93
C ALA A 132 11.88 19.56 7.00
N ASN A 133 12.03 18.25 7.20
CA ASN A 133 12.83 17.38 6.35
C ASN A 133 12.03 16.83 5.16
N ILE A 134 10.71 17.10 5.12
CA ILE A 134 9.79 16.62 4.09
C ILE A 134 9.08 17.82 3.43
N PRO A 135 9.79 18.74 2.77
CA PRO A 135 9.18 19.96 2.20
C PRO A 135 8.06 19.67 1.19
N ASN A 136 8.04 18.50 0.54
CA ASN A 136 6.98 18.12 -0.37
C ASN A 136 5.64 17.82 0.34
N MET A 137 5.60 17.70 1.67
CA MET A 137 4.34 17.70 2.43
C MET A 137 3.48 18.93 2.14
N ALA A 138 4.09 20.07 1.77
CA ALA A 138 3.37 21.28 1.37
C ALA A 138 2.48 21.08 0.13
N ASN A 139 2.72 20.05 -0.69
CA ASN A 139 1.94 19.70 -1.87
C ASN A 139 0.79 18.75 -1.57
N VAL A 140 0.75 18.16 -0.37
CA VAL A 140 -0.28 17.20 0.02
C VAL A 140 -1.59 17.93 0.33
N LEU A 141 -2.70 17.30 -0.03
CA LEU A 141 -4.06 17.75 0.27
C LEU A 141 -4.26 17.93 1.78
N PRO A 142 -4.64 19.12 2.26
CA PRO A 142 -4.93 19.34 3.67
C PRO A 142 -5.97 18.37 4.23
N ALA A 143 -7.01 18.04 3.45
CA ALA A 143 -8.05 17.11 3.83
C ALA A 143 -7.51 15.69 4.14
N MET A 144 -6.37 15.29 3.58
CA MET A 144 -5.72 14.02 3.89
C MET A 144 -4.82 14.06 5.11
N ILE A 145 -4.28 15.23 5.47
CA ILE A 145 -3.37 15.37 6.64
C ILE A 145 -4.17 15.62 7.93
N GLU A 146 -5.21 16.42 7.86
CA GLU A 146 -5.99 16.86 9.02
C GLU A 146 -6.54 15.70 9.89
N PRO A 147 -7.02 14.59 9.34
CA PRO A 147 -7.46 13.45 10.16
C PRO A 147 -6.35 12.91 11.07
N PHE A 148 -5.12 12.82 10.58
CA PHE A 148 -3.96 12.35 11.37
C PHE A 148 -3.60 13.36 12.47
N ARG A 149 -3.60 14.66 12.17
CA ARG A 149 -3.31 15.72 13.15
C ARG A 149 -4.34 15.83 14.26
N LYS A 150 -5.59 15.43 13.98
CA LYS A 150 -6.62 15.35 15.02
C LYS A 150 -6.38 14.22 16.01
N LEU A 151 -5.73 13.13 15.59
CA LEU A 151 -5.38 12.01 16.46
C LEU A 151 -4.10 12.29 17.24
N THR A 152 -3.10 12.86 16.59
CA THR A 152 -1.80 13.17 17.23
C THR A 152 -1.33 14.55 16.77
N PRO A 153 -0.95 15.49 17.71
CA PRO A 153 -0.49 16.82 17.35
C PRO A 153 0.75 16.81 16.46
N LYS A 154 1.61 15.82 16.63
CA LYS A 154 2.74 15.51 15.76
C LYS A 154 2.50 14.18 15.09
N ILE A 155 2.53 14.17 13.78
CA ILE A 155 2.24 12.99 12.98
C ILE A 155 3.47 12.11 12.78
N SER A 156 3.20 10.83 12.60
CA SER A 156 4.23 9.80 12.32
C SER A 156 4.12 9.26 10.90
N THR A 157 3.39 9.95 10.04
CA THR A 157 3.03 9.47 8.73
C THR A 157 2.90 10.59 7.71
N ALA A 158 2.95 10.24 6.43
CA ALA A 158 2.67 11.13 5.32
C ALA A 158 1.62 10.50 4.39
N PRO A 159 0.47 11.14 4.14
CA PRO A 159 -0.53 10.64 3.19
C PRO A 159 0.08 10.46 1.80
N TYR A 160 -0.29 9.37 1.11
CA TYR A 160 0.35 9.00 -0.13
C TYR A 160 -0.62 8.91 -1.32
N ASP A 161 -1.65 8.11 -1.19
CA ASP A 161 -2.71 7.98 -2.20
C ASP A 161 -4.07 7.69 -1.55
N TYR A 162 -5.10 7.55 -2.37
CA TYR A 162 -6.44 7.22 -1.91
C TYR A 162 -7.23 6.48 -2.97
N GLY A 163 -8.29 5.83 -2.54
CA GLY A 163 -9.17 5.10 -3.43
C GLY A 163 -10.52 4.78 -2.81
N THR A 164 -11.27 3.97 -3.53
CA THR A 164 -12.55 3.45 -3.06
C THR A 164 -12.58 1.93 -3.18
N THR A 165 -13.33 1.30 -2.30
CA THR A 165 -13.81 -0.05 -2.47
C THR A 165 -15.24 0.04 -2.97
N GLY A 166 -15.40 -0.03 -4.28
CA GLY A 166 -16.69 0.00 -4.96
C GLY A 166 -17.13 -1.39 -5.42
N ILE A 167 -17.96 -1.45 -6.43
CA ILE A 167 -18.48 -2.69 -7.02
C ILE A 167 -17.95 -2.85 -8.43
N ALA A 168 -17.23 -3.93 -8.68
CA ALA A 168 -16.83 -4.36 -10.01
C ALA A 168 -17.81 -5.38 -10.56
N TYR A 169 -18.13 -5.28 -11.83
CA TYR A 169 -19.04 -6.22 -12.50
C TYR A 169 -18.60 -6.48 -13.94
N ASN A 170 -18.80 -7.68 -14.42
CA ASN A 170 -18.51 -8.04 -15.80
C ASN A 170 -19.65 -7.56 -16.71
N THR A 171 -19.34 -6.66 -17.64
CA THR A 171 -20.31 -6.01 -18.52
C THR A 171 -20.95 -6.94 -19.56
N LYS A 172 -20.44 -8.17 -19.73
CA LYS A 172 -21.09 -9.21 -20.53
C LYS A 172 -22.34 -9.78 -19.84
N TYR A 173 -22.42 -9.70 -18.52
CA TYR A 173 -23.48 -10.32 -17.71
C TYR A 173 -24.38 -9.30 -17.03
N ILE A 174 -23.83 -8.12 -16.70
CA ILE A 174 -24.49 -7.09 -15.90
C ILE A 174 -24.37 -5.76 -16.64
N SER A 175 -25.50 -5.16 -16.98
CA SER A 175 -25.51 -3.83 -17.60
C SER A 175 -25.18 -2.74 -16.58
N GLU A 176 -24.65 -1.61 -17.04
CA GLU A 176 -24.40 -0.44 -16.20
C GLU A 176 -25.70 0.07 -15.52
N ALA A 177 -26.83 0.00 -16.23
CA ALA A 177 -28.13 0.39 -15.69
C ALA A 177 -28.54 -0.51 -14.53
N GLU A 178 -28.41 -1.85 -14.68
CA GLU A 178 -28.67 -2.80 -13.59
C GLU A 178 -27.74 -2.59 -12.41
N ALA A 179 -26.46 -2.35 -12.67
CA ALA A 179 -25.49 -2.10 -11.62
C ALA A 179 -25.82 -0.83 -10.81
N LYS A 180 -26.18 0.26 -11.50
CA LYS A 180 -26.59 1.52 -10.85
C LYS A 180 -27.90 1.40 -10.07
N GLU A 181 -28.88 0.66 -10.59
CA GLU A 181 -30.17 0.43 -9.92
C GLU A 181 -29.99 -0.35 -8.62
N LYS A 182 -29.21 -1.43 -8.66
CA LYS A 182 -29.04 -2.31 -7.50
C LYS A 182 -28.03 -1.81 -6.49
N GLY A 183 -27.02 -1.07 -6.92
CA GLY A 183 -25.98 -0.57 -6.03
C GLY A 183 -25.38 -1.68 -5.15
N ALA A 184 -25.29 -1.46 -3.85
CA ALA A 184 -24.77 -2.43 -2.87
C ALA A 184 -25.51 -3.79 -2.87
N ASN A 185 -26.80 -3.79 -3.24
CA ASN A 185 -27.58 -5.02 -3.28
C ASN A 185 -27.18 -5.97 -4.44
N LEU A 186 -26.36 -5.52 -5.39
CA LEU A 186 -25.81 -6.38 -6.43
C LEU A 186 -24.95 -7.51 -5.83
N LEU A 187 -24.29 -7.26 -4.69
CA LEU A 187 -23.46 -8.26 -3.99
C LEU A 187 -24.26 -9.34 -3.24
N ILE A 188 -25.57 -9.17 -3.16
CA ILE A 188 -26.50 -10.16 -2.57
C ILE A 188 -27.62 -10.53 -3.55
N ASP A 189 -27.41 -10.32 -4.84
CA ASP A 189 -28.41 -10.69 -5.84
C ASP A 189 -28.35 -12.19 -6.17
N LYS A 190 -29.44 -12.88 -5.86
CA LYS A 190 -29.61 -14.32 -6.11
C LYS A 190 -29.40 -14.72 -7.58
N LYS A 191 -29.61 -13.79 -8.53
CA LYS A 191 -29.35 -14.01 -9.95
C LYS A 191 -27.89 -14.40 -10.21
N TYR A 192 -26.97 -13.91 -9.38
CA TYR A 192 -25.52 -14.13 -9.53
C TYR A 192 -24.94 -15.05 -8.45
N ALA A 193 -25.78 -15.73 -7.68
CA ALA A 193 -25.32 -16.67 -6.66
C ALA A 193 -24.33 -17.69 -7.22
N GLY A 194 -23.23 -17.94 -6.52
CA GLY A 194 -22.12 -18.78 -6.98
C GLY A 194 -21.23 -18.16 -8.07
N LYS A 195 -21.46 -16.87 -8.40
CA LYS A 195 -20.62 -16.04 -9.28
C LYS A 195 -20.25 -14.69 -8.63
N ILE A 196 -20.54 -14.53 -7.35
CA ILE A 196 -20.19 -13.36 -6.55
C ILE A 196 -18.83 -13.59 -5.88
N GLY A 197 -17.92 -12.66 -6.02
CA GLY A 197 -16.71 -12.56 -5.20
C GLY A 197 -16.89 -11.56 -4.07
N ALA A 198 -16.05 -11.63 -3.05
CA ALA A 198 -16.04 -10.65 -2.00
C ALA A 198 -14.65 -10.51 -1.38
N TYR A 199 -14.27 -9.30 -0.96
CA TYR A 199 -13.06 -9.12 -0.16
C TYR A 199 -13.26 -9.72 1.24
N GLY A 200 -12.28 -10.49 1.71
CA GLY A 200 -12.36 -11.22 2.99
C GLY A 200 -12.31 -10.33 4.25
N SER A 201 -12.21 -9.01 4.10
CA SER A 201 -12.09 -8.05 5.19
C SER A 201 -13.39 -7.85 5.97
N MET A 202 -13.32 -7.85 7.30
CA MET A 202 -14.42 -7.53 8.21
C MET A 202 -14.98 -6.14 7.91
N ILE A 203 -14.13 -5.13 7.76
CA ILE A 203 -14.54 -3.75 7.53
C ILE A 203 -15.45 -3.67 6.31
N THR A 204 -15.03 -4.24 5.19
CA THR A 204 -15.79 -4.20 3.94
C THR A 204 -17.11 -4.95 4.06
N ARG A 205 -17.15 -6.08 4.78
CA ARG A 205 -18.40 -6.84 4.97
C ARG A 205 -19.41 -6.09 5.81
N VAL A 206 -18.96 -5.47 6.90
CA VAL A 206 -19.83 -4.63 7.75
C VAL A 206 -20.28 -3.39 6.99
N TRP A 207 -19.36 -2.73 6.26
CA TRP A 207 -19.68 -1.56 5.46
C TRP A 207 -20.80 -1.81 4.45
N TYR A 208 -20.62 -2.83 3.61
CA TYR A 208 -21.64 -3.19 2.62
C TYR A 208 -22.94 -3.69 3.25
N GLY A 209 -22.88 -4.43 4.36
CA GLY A 209 -24.05 -4.81 5.11
C GLY A 209 -24.84 -3.59 5.65
N ALA A 210 -24.13 -2.55 6.10
CA ALA A 210 -24.77 -1.29 6.50
C ALA A 210 -25.45 -0.59 5.31
N LEU A 211 -24.80 -0.50 4.15
CA LEU A 211 -25.40 0.06 2.94
C LEU A 211 -26.64 -0.73 2.50
N GLN A 212 -26.61 -2.07 2.57
CA GLN A 212 -27.72 -2.97 2.22
C GLN A 212 -28.89 -2.87 3.17
N THR A 213 -28.66 -2.40 4.39
CA THR A 213 -29.70 -2.15 5.41
C THR A 213 -30.07 -0.66 5.55
N ASN A 214 -29.56 0.20 4.62
CA ASN A 214 -29.78 1.65 4.63
C ASN A 214 -29.32 2.32 5.93
N GLN A 215 -28.26 1.82 6.55
CA GLN A 215 -27.65 2.40 7.73
C GLN A 215 -26.39 3.18 7.36
N ASP A 216 -26.01 4.15 8.20
CA ASP A 216 -24.73 4.85 8.10
C ASP A 216 -23.61 3.92 8.56
N PRO A 217 -22.60 3.61 7.73
CA PRO A 217 -21.47 2.74 8.14
C PRO A 217 -20.67 3.27 9.34
N ASN A 218 -20.72 4.57 9.60
CA ASN A 218 -20.07 5.20 10.75
C ASN A 218 -21.00 5.37 11.97
N ASN A 219 -22.24 4.87 11.88
CA ASN A 219 -23.23 4.96 12.97
C ASN A 219 -24.31 3.88 12.83
N ILE A 220 -23.87 2.62 12.85
CA ILE A 220 -24.76 1.46 12.71
C ILE A 220 -25.62 1.33 13.97
N GLN A 221 -26.94 1.36 13.81
CA GLN A 221 -27.92 1.26 14.91
C GLN A 221 -28.40 -0.18 15.12
N ASP A 222 -28.43 -1.00 14.08
CA ASP A 222 -28.83 -2.41 14.11
C ASP A 222 -27.75 -3.26 13.45
N ILE A 223 -26.79 -3.67 14.25
CA ILE A 223 -25.67 -4.51 13.79
C ILE A 223 -26.14 -5.94 13.44
N GLU A 224 -27.21 -6.44 14.07
CA GLU A 224 -27.72 -7.77 13.76
C GLU A 224 -28.34 -7.84 12.35
N ALA A 225 -28.99 -6.77 11.89
CA ALA A 225 -29.44 -6.65 10.51
C ALA A 225 -28.26 -6.67 9.53
N VAL A 226 -27.14 -6.02 9.87
CA VAL A 226 -25.89 -6.05 9.08
C VAL A 226 -25.33 -7.47 9.02
N TRP A 227 -25.27 -8.18 10.15
CA TRP A 227 -24.81 -9.56 10.19
C TRP A 227 -25.73 -10.52 9.43
N ALA A 228 -27.04 -10.26 9.42
CA ALA A 228 -27.97 -11.02 8.59
C ALA A 228 -27.64 -10.87 7.10
N LYS A 229 -27.30 -9.65 6.64
CA LYS A 229 -26.83 -9.41 5.26
C LYS A 229 -25.48 -10.06 4.97
N ALA A 230 -24.56 -10.06 5.92
CA ALA A 230 -23.28 -10.74 5.77
C ALA A 230 -23.44 -12.27 5.62
N ARG A 231 -24.38 -12.89 6.35
CA ARG A 231 -24.73 -14.31 6.19
C ARG A 231 -25.39 -14.57 4.83
N GLU A 232 -26.33 -13.72 4.42
CA GLU A 232 -26.96 -13.80 3.08
C GLU A 232 -25.91 -13.72 1.97
N ALA A 233 -24.97 -12.76 2.06
CA ALA A 233 -23.86 -12.61 1.11
C ALA A 233 -22.95 -13.84 1.10
N ARG A 234 -22.60 -14.40 2.28
CA ARG A 234 -21.76 -15.61 2.37
C ARG A 234 -22.35 -16.78 1.60
N ASP A 235 -23.65 -17.03 1.73
CA ASP A 235 -24.31 -18.16 1.10
C ASP A 235 -24.34 -18.06 -0.43
N MET A 236 -24.13 -16.86 -0.98
CA MET A 236 -24.08 -16.58 -2.42
C MET A 236 -22.65 -16.39 -2.96
N THR A 237 -21.70 -16.13 -2.07
CA THR A 237 -20.31 -15.85 -2.44
C THR A 237 -19.59 -17.12 -2.86
N LYS A 238 -19.05 -17.10 -4.07
CA LYS A 238 -18.21 -18.19 -4.59
C LYS A 238 -16.84 -18.21 -3.94
N LYS A 239 -16.26 -17.02 -3.75
CA LYS A 239 -14.89 -16.88 -3.27
C LYS A 239 -14.71 -15.57 -2.50
N TYR A 240 -14.10 -15.68 -1.33
CA TYR A 240 -13.50 -14.53 -0.65
C TYR A 240 -12.05 -14.40 -1.15
N TRP A 241 -11.75 -13.27 -1.79
CA TRP A 241 -10.40 -12.98 -2.24
C TRP A 241 -9.61 -12.22 -1.14
N GLY A 242 -8.30 -12.47 -1.09
CA GLY A 242 -7.42 -11.89 -0.08
C GLY A 242 -6.40 -10.89 -0.63
N SER A 243 -6.21 -10.85 -1.96
CA SER A 243 -5.23 -9.94 -2.58
C SER A 243 -5.74 -9.33 -3.88
N GLY A 244 -5.15 -8.18 -4.25
CA GLY A 244 -5.49 -7.53 -5.53
C GLY A 244 -5.17 -8.38 -6.76
N ALA A 245 -4.15 -9.23 -6.69
CA ALA A 245 -3.80 -10.17 -7.76
C ALA A 245 -4.86 -11.26 -7.91
N GLU A 246 -5.33 -11.84 -6.81
CA GLU A 246 -6.41 -12.83 -6.80
C GLU A 246 -7.72 -12.23 -7.33
N LEU A 247 -8.08 -11.02 -6.90
CA LEU A 247 -9.24 -10.28 -7.42
C LEU A 247 -9.20 -10.16 -8.95
N MET A 248 -8.07 -9.69 -9.49
CA MET A 248 -7.91 -9.49 -10.93
C MET A 248 -7.99 -10.81 -11.70
N ASP A 249 -7.38 -11.88 -11.18
CA ASP A 249 -7.37 -13.20 -11.79
C ASP A 249 -8.79 -13.81 -11.84
N LEU A 250 -9.54 -13.74 -10.74
CA LEU A 250 -10.92 -14.22 -10.65
C LEU A 250 -11.87 -13.53 -11.66
N LEU A 251 -11.71 -12.18 -11.80
CA LEU A 251 -12.50 -11.42 -12.77
C LEU A 251 -12.08 -11.71 -14.21
N ALA A 252 -10.78 -11.78 -14.50
CA ALA A 252 -10.26 -12.04 -15.83
C ALA A 252 -10.64 -13.44 -16.35
N LYS A 253 -10.70 -14.44 -15.46
CA LYS A 253 -11.13 -15.80 -15.78
C LYS A 253 -12.65 -15.98 -15.76
N GLU A 254 -13.41 -14.93 -15.48
CA GLU A 254 -14.87 -14.98 -15.33
C GLU A 254 -15.34 -16.01 -14.28
N GLU A 255 -14.48 -16.32 -13.31
CA GLU A 255 -14.85 -17.18 -12.19
C GLU A 255 -15.88 -16.49 -11.30
N ILE A 256 -15.76 -15.19 -11.15
CA ILE A 256 -16.74 -14.29 -10.55
C ILE A 256 -17.17 -13.23 -11.58
N VAL A 257 -18.40 -12.77 -11.49
CA VAL A 257 -18.94 -11.75 -12.41
C VAL A 257 -19.31 -10.43 -11.70
N VAL A 258 -19.34 -10.44 -10.39
CA VAL A 258 -19.54 -9.27 -9.53
C VAL A 258 -18.82 -9.45 -8.21
N THR A 259 -18.28 -8.37 -7.69
CA THR A 259 -17.56 -8.33 -6.40
C THR A 259 -17.44 -6.90 -5.91
N ASP A 260 -17.28 -6.69 -4.61
CA ASP A 260 -16.63 -5.46 -4.15
C ASP A 260 -15.17 -5.48 -4.62
N ALA A 261 -14.61 -4.31 -4.91
CA ALA A 261 -13.29 -4.24 -5.52
C ALA A 261 -12.59 -2.90 -5.27
N TRP A 262 -11.29 -2.93 -5.22
CA TRP A 262 -10.46 -1.74 -5.15
C TRP A 262 -10.40 -1.03 -6.51
N SER A 263 -10.70 0.26 -6.53
CA SER A 263 -10.84 1.08 -7.73
C SER A 263 -9.64 0.98 -8.70
N GLY A 264 -8.42 1.04 -8.20
CA GLY A 264 -7.21 1.00 -9.03
C GLY A 264 -6.97 -0.37 -9.69
N ARG A 265 -7.36 -1.47 -9.04
CA ARG A 265 -7.24 -2.81 -9.64
C ARG A 265 -8.20 -2.96 -10.82
N ILE A 266 -9.39 -2.38 -10.69
CA ILE A 266 -10.37 -2.40 -11.79
C ILE A 266 -9.94 -1.48 -12.91
N ALA A 267 -9.42 -0.30 -12.61
CA ALA A 267 -8.83 0.58 -13.63
C ALA A 267 -7.71 -0.12 -14.41
N ALA A 268 -6.86 -0.92 -13.76
CA ALA A 268 -5.83 -1.71 -14.42
C ALA A 268 -6.42 -2.78 -15.36
N LEU A 269 -7.47 -3.50 -14.95
CA LEU A 269 -8.17 -4.47 -15.82
C LEU A 269 -8.83 -3.78 -17.03
N GLN A 270 -9.46 -2.63 -16.83
CA GLN A 270 -10.07 -1.85 -17.90
C GLN A 270 -9.04 -1.38 -18.93
N GLN A 271 -7.86 -0.94 -18.49
CA GLN A 271 -6.75 -0.57 -19.38
C GLN A 271 -6.22 -1.76 -20.19
N GLN A 272 -6.35 -2.98 -19.68
CA GLN A 272 -6.03 -4.22 -20.40
C GLN A 272 -7.14 -4.67 -21.35
N GLY A 273 -8.25 -3.90 -21.43
CA GLY A 273 -9.39 -4.22 -22.30
C GLY A 273 -10.37 -5.24 -21.72
N ALA A 274 -10.29 -5.54 -20.43
CA ALA A 274 -11.24 -6.46 -19.80
C ALA A 274 -12.65 -5.81 -19.75
N PRO A 275 -13.72 -6.58 -19.98
CA PRO A 275 -15.10 -6.08 -19.98
C PRO A 275 -15.63 -5.94 -18.55
N ILE A 276 -14.96 -5.13 -17.75
CA ILE A 276 -15.28 -4.91 -16.33
C ILE A 276 -15.74 -3.45 -16.14
N GLY A 277 -16.96 -3.29 -15.61
CA GLY A 277 -17.48 -2.02 -15.13
C GLY A 277 -17.11 -1.81 -13.66
N TYR A 278 -17.13 -0.54 -13.24
CA TYR A 278 -16.92 -0.15 -11.86
C TYR A 278 -17.95 0.88 -11.43
N LEU A 279 -18.45 0.76 -10.23
CA LEU A 279 -19.44 1.64 -9.63
C LEU A 279 -19.08 1.89 -8.17
N ASP A 280 -19.07 3.16 -7.78
CA ASP A 280 -19.12 3.57 -6.38
C ASP A 280 -20.59 3.86 -5.99
N PRO A 281 -21.28 2.97 -5.26
CA PRO A 281 -22.56 3.29 -4.67
C PRO A 281 -22.44 4.51 -3.74
N LYS A 282 -23.57 5.19 -3.51
CA LYS A 282 -23.57 6.25 -2.48
C LYS A 282 -23.02 5.73 -1.17
N ASN A 283 -22.12 6.46 -0.56
CA ASN A 283 -21.40 6.11 0.66
C ASN A 283 -20.52 4.85 0.54
N SER A 284 -19.99 4.56 -0.66
CA SER A 284 -18.92 3.55 -0.80
C SER A 284 -17.77 3.83 0.14
N TYR A 285 -17.14 2.76 0.60
CA TYR A 285 -15.98 2.87 1.47
C TYR A 285 -14.81 3.52 0.71
N ALA A 286 -14.46 4.72 1.15
CA ALA A 286 -13.25 5.39 0.72
C ALA A 286 -12.14 5.18 1.75
N TRP A 287 -10.93 5.03 1.27
CA TRP A 287 -9.75 4.86 2.09
C TRP A 287 -8.62 5.74 1.57
N LEU A 288 -7.72 6.07 2.45
CA LEU A 288 -6.46 6.70 2.10
C LEU A 288 -5.33 5.81 2.56
N GLU A 289 -4.20 5.89 1.88
CA GLU A 289 -2.99 5.20 2.27
C GLU A 289 -1.91 6.20 2.65
N ASP A 290 -1.07 5.80 3.58
CA ASP A 290 -0.06 6.64 4.16
C ASP A 290 1.26 5.90 4.39
N MET A 291 2.34 6.65 4.44
CA MET A 291 3.69 6.15 4.71
C MET A 291 3.98 6.32 6.19
N LEU A 292 3.60 5.34 6.98
CA LEU A 292 3.75 5.32 8.43
C LEU A 292 5.17 4.94 8.84
N VAL A 293 5.81 5.74 9.70
CA VAL A 293 7.15 5.47 10.21
C VAL A 293 7.10 4.83 11.60
N LEU A 294 7.75 3.69 11.73
CA LEU A 294 7.79 2.91 12.97
C LEU A 294 9.01 3.23 13.84
N LYS A 295 8.93 2.87 15.13
CA LYS A 295 10.04 3.04 16.09
C LYS A 295 11.28 2.24 15.71
N GLY A 296 12.44 2.85 15.94
CA GLY A 296 13.73 2.25 15.61
C GLY A 296 14.17 2.49 14.16
N SER A 297 13.35 3.19 13.37
CA SER A 297 13.67 3.54 11.98
C SER A 297 14.82 4.55 11.88
N PRO A 298 15.64 4.47 10.83
CA PRO A 298 16.61 5.51 10.49
C PRO A 298 15.87 6.74 9.96
N MET A 299 15.48 7.65 10.87
CA MET A 299 14.54 8.75 10.58
C MET A 299 14.97 9.63 9.40
N ALA A 300 16.24 9.99 9.31
CA ALA A 300 16.72 10.86 8.23
C ALA A 300 16.53 10.23 6.85
N GLU A 301 16.79 8.93 6.73
CA GLU A 301 16.65 8.18 5.48
C GLU A 301 15.18 7.91 5.16
N CYS A 302 14.35 7.64 6.18
CA CYS A 302 12.90 7.49 5.99
C CYS A 302 12.26 8.79 5.52
N GLU A 303 12.58 9.91 6.15
CA GLU A 303 12.07 11.24 5.77
C GLU A 303 12.56 11.66 4.38
N GLU A 304 13.80 11.34 4.02
CA GLU A 304 14.33 11.57 2.67
C GLU A 304 13.56 10.76 1.61
N LEU A 305 13.29 9.47 1.86
CA LEU A 305 12.51 8.63 0.96
C LEU A 305 11.07 9.14 0.84
N ILE A 306 10.42 9.46 1.96
CA ILE A 306 9.06 10.00 1.98
C ILE A 306 9.01 11.31 1.18
N ASN A 307 9.98 12.22 1.39
CA ASN A 307 10.04 13.46 0.64
C ASN A 307 10.21 13.22 -0.87
N PHE A 308 11.02 12.22 -1.25
CA PHE A 308 11.21 11.85 -2.65
C PHE A 308 9.91 11.28 -3.25
N MET A 309 9.18 10.45 -2.52
CA MET A 309 7.91 9.87 -2.96
C MET A 309 6.80 10.91 -3.11
N LEU A 310 6.82 11.97 -2.30
CA LEU A 310 5.89 13.10 -2.37
C LEU A 310 6.33 14.19 -3.37
N ASP A 311 7.49 14.06 -4.02
CA ASP A 311 7.84 14.95 -5.13
C ASP A 311 6.77 14.85 -6.23
N PRO A 312 6.24 15.97 -6.74
CA PRO A 312 5.13 15.95 -7.69
C PRO A 312 5.35 15.06 -8.92
N ALA A 313 6.55 15.06 -9.49
CA ALA A 313 6.84 14.24 -10.68
C ALA A 313 6.86 12.74 -10.32
N THR A 314 7.44 12.39 -9.18
CA THR A 314 7.48 11.02 -8.66
C THR A 314 6.07 10.53 -8.31
N ALA A 315 5.32 11.31 -7.52
CA ALA A 315 3.97 10.93 -7.08
C ALA A 315 3.01 10.76 -8.27
N ILE A 316 3.07 11.65 -9.27
CA ILE A 316 2.28 11.52 -10.50
C ILE A 316 2.65 10.22 -11.26
N ALA A 317 3.95 9.94 -11.43
CA ALA A 317 4.39 8.74 -12.15
C ALA A 317 3.96 7.45 -11.46
N VAL A 318 4.04 7.41 -10.11
CA VAL A 318 3.54 6.26 -9.33
C VAL A 318 2.03 6.15 -9.45
N ALA A 319 1.27 7.25 -9.27
CA ALA A 319 -0.18 7.27 -9.37
C ALA A 319 -0.67 6.74 -10.73
N GLU A 320 -0.02 7.12 -11.82
CA GLU A 320 -0.32 6.59 -13.15
C GLU A 320 0.01 5.11 -13.31
N GLY A 321 1.05 4.64 -12.62
CA GLY A 321 1.46 3.23 -12.64
C GLY A 321 0.53 2.32 -11.82
N GLN A 322 0.12 2.76 -10.65
CA GLN A 322 -0.72 1.98 -9.73
C GLN A 322 -2.22 2.19 -9.92
N ASN A 323 -2.62 3.25 -10.67
CA ASN A 323 -4.00 3.65 -10.94
C ASN A 323 -4.80 4.11 -9.70
N TYR A 324 -4.13 4.76 -8.77
CA TYR A 324 -4.76 5.47 -7.65
C TYR A 324 -4.43 6.96 -7.70
N PRO A 325 -5.37 7.86 -7.38
CA PRO A 325 -5.08 9.28 -7.28
C PRO A 325 -4.01 9.54 -6.19
N PRO A 326 -3.03 10.42 -6.45
CA PRO A 326 -2.01 10.76 -5.46
C PRO A 326 -2.58 11.70 -4.39
N SER A 327 -1.94 11.78 -3.25
CA SER A 327 -2.27 12.72 -2.18
C SER A 327 -2.03 14.20 -2.53
N LEU A 328 -1.62 14.52 -3.75
CA LEU A 328 -1.27 15.87 -4.19
C LEU A 328 -2.50 16.78 -4.31
N ASP A 329 -2.37 18.01 -3.83
CA ASP A 329 -3.39 19.05 -3.95
C ASP A 329 -3.50 19.53 -5.41
N PRO A 330 -4.62 19.29 -6.12
CA PRO A 330 -4.79 19.72 -7.50
C PRO A 330 -4.83 21.25 -7.67
N LYS A 331 -5.00 22.01 -6.58
CA LYS A 331 -4.91 23.48 -6.58
C LYS A 331 -3.44 23.96 -6.61
N LYS A 332 -2.49 23.12 -6.22
CA LYS A 332 -1.05 23.43 -6.18
C LYS A 332 -0.27 22.73 -7.28
N VAL A 333 -0.66 21.51 -7.62
CA VAL A 333 0.03 20.63 -8.56
C VAL A 333 -0.93 20.27 -9.71
N LYS A 334 -0.51 20.59 -10.95
CA LYS A 334 -1.28 20.17 -12.12
C LYS A 334 -1.15 18.66 -12.31
N LEU A 335 -2.25 17.96 -12.13
CA LEU A 335 -2.34 16.52 -12.40
C LEU A 335 -2.62 16.25 -13.87
N THR A 336 -2.36 15.01 -14.31
CA THR A 336 -2.54 14.60 -15.71
C THR A 336 -4.00 14.21 -16.00
N ASP A 337 -4.37 14.23 -17.29
CA ASP A 337 -5.68 13.75 -17.73
C ASP A 337 -5.91 12.27 -17.40
N LYS A 338 -4.85 11.48 -17.27
CA LYS A 338 -4.94 10.08 -16.88
C LYS A 338 -5.39 9.98 -15.42
N ILE A 339 -4.78 10.75 -14.52
CA ILE A 339 -5.19 10.80 -13.10
C ILE A 339 -6.61 11.33 -12.95
N ALA A 340 -6.97 12.38 -13.71
CA ALA A 340 -8.30 12.97 -13.66
C ALA A 340 -9.43 12.00 -14.07
N LYS A 341 -9.12 10.91 -14.74
CA LYS A 341 -10.06 9.85 -15.15
C LYS A 341 -10.06 8.64 -14.21
N LEU A 342 -9.20 8.62 -13.19
CA LEU A 342 -9.18 7.50 -12.24
C LEU A 342 -10.46 7.49 -11.39
N PRO A 343 -11.00 6.31 -11.08
CA PRO A 343 -12.02 6.19 -10.06
C PRO A 343 -11.56 6.82 -8.74
N ALA A 344 -12.48 7.35 -7.97
CA ALA A 344 -12.24 8.07 -6.72
C ALA A 344 -11.52 9.43 -6.84
N TYR A 345 -11.03 9.84 -8.02
CA TYR A 345 -10.39 11.15 -8.16
C TYR A 345 -11.36 12.29 -7.85
N ASP A 346 -10.99 13.13 -6.89
CA ASP A 346 -11.73 14.34 -6.53
C ASP A 346 -10.94 15.59 -6.94
N ALA A 347 -11.38 16.25 -8.03
CA ALA A 347 -10.77 17.48 -8.52
C ALA A 347 -10.90 18.67 -7.55
N THR A 348 -11.82 18.61 -6.59
CA THR A 348 -12.01 19.67 -5.59
C THR A 348 -11.02 19.55 -4.44
N GLY A 349 -10.55 18.34 -4.18
CA GLY A 349 -9.73 17.99 -3.01
C GLY A 349 -10.46 18.13 -1.67
N GLU A 350 -11.80 18.21 -1.68
CA GLU A 350 -12.61 18.37 -0.48
C GLU A 350 -13.23 17.06 -0.01
N PHE A 351 -13.16 16.00 -0.83
CA PHE A 351 -13.65 14.64 -0.57
C PHE A 351 -15.11 14.54 -0.14
N LYS A 352 -15.95 15.50 -0.55
CA LYS A 352 -17.38 15.53 -0.20
C LYS A 352 -18.20 14.35 -0.75
N SER A 353 -17.70 13.73 -1.84
CA SER A 353 -18.31 12.55 -2.45
C SER A 353 -17.79 11.23 -1.88
N LEU A 354 -16.75 11.27 -1.04
CA LEU A 354 -16.10 10.10 -0.47
C LEU A 354 -16.51 9.94 1.00
N THR A 355 -16.72 8.70 1.42
CA THR A 355 -17.09 8.37 2.81
C THR A 355 -15.99 7.53 3.43
N PHE A 356 -15.22 8.14 4.32
CA PHE A 356 -14.16 7.47 5.07
C PHE A 356 -14.71 6.88 6.37
N GLY A 357 -14.04 5.86 6.90
CA GLY A 357 -14.34 5.33 8.22
C GLY A 357 -14.03 6.34 9.33
N ASP A 358 -14.92 6.44 10.33
CA ASP A 358 -14.59 7.16 11.56
C ASP A 358 -13.63 6.32 12.42
N PRO A 359 -12.39 6.77 12.66
CA PRO A 359 -11.35 5.94 13.28
C PRO A 359 -11.70 5.53 14.71
N ASN A 360 -12.44 6.36 15.47
CA ASN A 360 -12.80 6.04 16.84
C ASN A 360 -13.96 5.04 16.86
N TYR A 361 -14.95 5.25 15.98
CA TYR A 361 -16.08 4.34 15.84
C TYR A 361 -15.61 2.93 15.44
N TRP A 362 -14.83 2.83 14.36
CA TRP A 362 -14.36 1.54 13.86
C TRP A 362 -13.38 0.86 14.83
N ALA A 363 -12.46 1.60 15.45
CA ALA A 363 -11.55 1.05 16.46
C ALA A 363 -12.30 0.48 17.68
N SER A 364 -13.39 1.13 18.12
CA SER A 364 -14.17 0.67 19.28
C SER A 364 -14.92 -0.64 19.06
N HIS A 365 -15.18 -1.01 17.80
CA HIS A 365 -15.91 -2.22 17.42
C HIS A 365 -15.02 -3.31 16.80
N ASN A 366 -13.76 -3.00 16.48
CA ASN A 366 -12.89 -3.85 15.67
C ASN A 366 -12.78 -5.29 16.20
N ASP A 367 -12.48 -5.46 17.48
CA ASP A 367 -12.23 -6.80 18.07
C ASP A 367 -13.49 -7.66 18.12
N GLU A 368 -14.64 -7.06 18.44
CA GLU A 368 -15.91 -7.75 18.50
C GLU A 368 -16.36 -8.15 17.08
N TRP A 369 -16.33 -7.21 16.15
CA TRP A 369 -16.79 -7.43 14.79
C TRP A 369 -15.88 -8.37 14.00
N THR A 370 -14.57 -8.34 14.23
CA THR A 370 -13.65 -9.32 13.65
C THR A 370 -13.98 -10.74 14.13
N LYS A 371 -14.21 -10.95 15.43
CA LYS A 371 -14.61 -12.26 15.95
C LYS A 371 -15.93 -12.74 15.37
N GLN A 372 -16.88 -11.83 15.20
CA GLN A 372 -18.20 -12.18 14.63
C GLN A 372 -18.07 -12.49 13.13
N TRP A 373 -17.29 -11.70 12.38
CA TRP A 373 -17.03 -11.99 10.98
C TRP A 373 -16.31 -13.33 10.79
N ASP A 374 -15.34 -13.62 11.62
CA ASP A 374 -14.63 -14.91 11.60
C ASP A 374 -15.57 -16.12 11.78
N ARG A 375 -16.60 -15.99 12.62
CA ARG A 375 -17.63 -17.03 12.77
C ARG A 375 -18.49 -17.13 11.51
N ILE A 376 -19.02 -16.01 11.05
CA ILE A 376 -19.89 -15.95 9.88
C ILE A 376 -19.17 -16.51 8.64
N SER A 377 -17.93 -16.08 8.38
CA SER A 377 -17.16 -16.54 7.22
C SER A 377 -16.90 -18.04 7.19
N LYS A 378 -16.85 -18.68 8.38
CA LYS A 378 -16.65 -20.13 8.56
C LYS A 378 -17.96 -20.92 8.62
N GLY A 379 -19.12 -20.28 8.48
CA GLY A 379 -20.42 -20.95 8.46
C GLY A 379 -21.06 -21.15 9.83
N ALA A 380 -20.60 -20.43 10.87
CA ALA A 380 -21.17 -20.51 12.22
C ALA A 380 -22.08 -19.31 12.55
#